data_934c8a9be23cb74253fa10a815f56b63
#
_entry.id   934c8a9be23cb74253fa10a815f56b63
#
_cell.length_a   1.000
_cell.length_b   1.000
_cell.length_c   1.000
_cell.angle_alpha   90.00
_cell.angle_beta   90.00
_cell.angle_gamma   90.00
#
_symmetry.space_group_name_H-M   'P 1'
#
loop_
_entity.id
_entity.type
_entity.pdbx_description
1 polymer ?
#
loop_
_entity_poly.entity_id
_entity_poly.type
_entity_poly.pdbx_seq_one_letter_code
_entity_poly.pdbx_strand_id
1 'polypeptide(L)'
;MDIMQELYAVILDRRENPVEGSYTNYLMNKGTEKIAKKVGEEAVEVCIAAAKKDKNGVIGEIADLQYHLLVLMADQGITLEDVNSELRNRR
;
A
#
# COMPACT_ATOMS: atom_id res chain seq x y z
N MET A 1 11.28 -2.51 -14.91
CA MET A 1 10.73 -1.94 -13.65
C MET A 1 9.71 -2.92 -13.11
N ASP A 2 9.77 -3.28 -11.84
CA ASP A 2 8.79 -4.19 -11.28
C ASP A 2 7.48 -3.47 -10.95
N ILE A 3 6.42 -4.24 -10.68
CA ILE A 3 5.09 -3.70 -10.48
C ILE A 3 5.01 -2.78 -9.25
N MET A 4 5.77 -3.07 -8.20
CA MET A 4 5.77 -2.21 -7.01
C MET A 4 6.33 -0.83 -7.33
N GLN A 5 7.40 -0.78 -8.13
CA GLN A 5 7.97 0.51 -8.58
C GLN A 5 7.00 1.27 -9.47
N GLU A 6 6.37 0.56 -10.41
CA GLU A 6 5.39 1.18 -11.31
C GLU A 6 4.21 1.74 -10.53
N LEU A 7 3.65 0.96 -9.62
CA LEU A 7 2.51 1.36 -8.81
C LEU A 7 2.87 2.54 -7.92
N TYR A 8 4.05 2.50 -7.29
CA TYR A 8 4.47 3.60 -6.43
C TYR A 8 4.62 4.90 -7.22
N ALA A 9 5.15 4.80 -8.45
CA ALA A 9 5.26 5.96 -9.33
C ALA A 9 3.88 6.56 -9.64
N VAL A 10 2.87 5.71 -9.90
CA VAL A 10 1.50 6.16 -10.13
C VAL A 10 0.94 6.85 -8.89
N ILE A 11 1.16 6.29 -7.71
CA ILE A 11 0.69 6.88 -6.45
C ILE A 11 1.30 8.26 -6.23
N LEU A 12 2.62 8.39 -6.46
CA LEU A 12 3.29 9.68 -6.34
C LEU A 12 2.75 10.69 -7.37
N ASP A 13 2.48 10.22 -8.59
CA ASP A 13 1.91 11.08 -9.63
C ASP A 13 0.52 11.57 -9.24
N ARG A 14 -0.30 10.74 -8.62
CA ARG A 14 -1.64 11.16 -8.17
C ARG A 14 -1.55 12.28 -7.14
N ARG A 15 -0.51 12.30 -6.33
CA ARG A 15 -0.31 13.38 -5.35
C ARG A 15 0.00 14.70 -6.05
N GLU A 16 0.86 14.67 -7.09
CA GLU A 16 1.25 15.87 -7.83
C GLU A 16 0.19 16.31 -8.84
N ASN A 17 -0.49 15.35 -9.44
CA ASN A 17 -1.48 15.56 -10.48
C ASN A 17 -2.78 14.82 -10.12
N PRO A 18 -3.58 15.40 -9.21
CA PRO A 18 -4.80 14.72 -8.73
C PRO A 18 -5.77 14.38 -9.85
N VAL A 19 -6.42 13.24 -9.71
CA VAL A 19 -7.45 12.77 -10.66
C VAL A 19 -8.77 12.64 -9.90
N GLU A 20 -9.81 13.31 -10.40
CA GLU A 20 -11.13 13.23 -9.80
C GLU A 20 -11.63 11.78 -9.82
N GLY A 21 -12.17 11.33 -8.69
CA GLY A 21 -12.66 9.95 -8.57
C GLY A 21 -11.57 8.94 -8.20
N SER A 22 -10.32 9.36 -8.10
CA SER A 22 -9.22 8.47 -7.73
C SER A 22 -9.31 8.07 -6.26
N TYR A 23 -9.28 6.77 -5.99
CA TYR A 23 -9.24 6.25 -4.62
C TYR A 23 -7.96 6.69 -3.90
N THR A 24 -6.83 6.70 -4.63
CA THR A 24 -5.56 7.17 -4.06
C THR A 24 -5.68 8.61 -3.57
N ASN A 25 -6.28 9.49 -4.38
CA ASN A 25 -6.48 10.87 -3.96
C ASN A 25 -7.44 10.98 -2.79
N TYR A 26 -8.48 10.14 -2.75
CA TYR A 26 -9.39 10.09 -1.62
C TYR A 26 -8.63 9.80 -0.33
N LEU A 27 -7.75 8.78 -0.34
CA LEU A 27 -6.97 8.41 0.83
C LEU A 27 -6.02 9.55 1.25
N MET A 28 -5.32 10.13 0.28
CA MET A 28 -4.39 11.23 0.57
C MET A 28 -5.09 12.44 1.16
N ASN A 29 -6.30 12.75 0.67
CA ASN A 29 -7.08 13.86 1.19
C ASN A 29 -7.60 13.60 2.61
N LYS A 30 -7.86 12.34 2.95
CA LYS A 30 -8.28 11.99 4.31
C LYS A 30 -7.12 12.02 5.31
N GLY A 31 -5.90 11.76 4.84
CA GLY A 31 -4.69 11.90 5.66
C GLY A 31 -4.24 10.63 6.34
N THR A 32 -3.19 10.77 7.14
CA THR A 32 -2.45 9.66 7.74
C THR A 32 -3.31 8.69 8.54
N GLU A 33 -4.22 9.19 9.38
CA GLU A 33 -5.03 8.30 10.23
C GLU A 33 -5.88 7.35 9.38
N LYS A 34 -6.51 7.86 8.32
CA LYS A 34 -7.35 7.04 7.46
C LYS A 34 -6.50 6.03 6.71
N ILE A 35 -5.35 6.45 6.20
CA ILE A 35 -4.45 5.56 5.47
C ILE A 35 -3.96 4.44 6.40
N ALA A 36 -3.52 4.80 7.60
CA ALA A 36 -3.03 3.82 8.58
C ALA A 36 -4.14 2.84 8.98
N LYS A 37 -5.37 3.33 9.15
CA LYS A 37 -6.51 2.48 9.47
C LYS A 37 -6.75 1.47 8.36
N LYS A 38 -6.65 1.89 7.10
CA LYS A 38 -6.82 0.99 5.96
C LYS A 38 -5.73 -0.08 5.92
N VAL A 39 -4.49 0.28 6.23
CA VAL A 39 -3.41 -0.71 6.33
C VAL A 39 -3.77 -1.78 7.37
N GLY A 40 -4.25 -1.36 8.54
CA GLY A 40 -4.65 -2.30 9.58
C GLY A 40 -5.80 -3.20 9.14
N GLU A 41 -6.83 -2.62 8.51
CA GLU A 41 -7.98 -3.38 8.01
C GLU A 41 -7.56 -4.43 6.98
N GLU A 42 -6.70 -4.05 6.02
CA GLU A 42 -6.26 -4.97 4.98
C GLU A 42 -5.37 -6.08 5.56
N ALA A 43 -4.57 -5.77 6.58
CA ALA A 43 -3.75 -6.79 7.24
C ALA A 43 -4.65 -7.84 7.92
N VAL A 44 -5.74 -7.41 8.55
CA VAL A 44 -6.72 -8.32 9.15
C VAL A 44 -7.39 -9.19 8.07
N GLU A 45 -7.72 -8.60 6.93
CA GLU A 45 -8.31 -9.35 5.81
C GLU A 45 -7.38 -10.44 5.29
N VAL A 46 -6.06 -10.17 5.24
CA VAL A 46 -5.07 -11.20 4.89
C VAL A 46 -5.15 -12.35 5.88
N CYS A 47 -5.20 -12.04 7.18
CA CYS A 47 -5.27 -13.07 8.22
C CYS A 47 -6.54 -13.91 8.13
N ILE A 48 -7.67 -13.28 7.85
CA ILE A 48 -8.95 -13.98 7.71
C ILE A 48 -8.92 -14.93 6.52
N ALA A 49 -8.43 -14.45 5.37
CA ALA A 49 -8.33 -15.28 4.17
C ALA A 49 -7.39 -16.47 4.40
N ALA A 50 -6.25 -16.23 5.08
CA ALA A 50 -5.29 -17.29 5.40
C ALA A 50 -5.89 -18.35 6.32
N ALA A 51 -6.67 -17.91 7.33
CA ALA A 51 -7.32 -18.84 8.25
C ALA A 51 -8.34 -19.75 7.53
N LYS A 52 -8.96 -19.23 6.48
CA LYS A 52 -9.90 -20.00 5.66
C LYS A 52 -9.20 -20.88 4.62
N LYS A 53 -7.89 -20.79 4.52
CA LYS A 53 -7.09 -21.49 3.52
C LYS A 53 -7.52 -21.16 2.08
N ASP A 54 -7.96 -19.92 1.89
CA ASP A 54 -8.41 -19.40 0.59
C ASP A 54 -7.23 -18.75 -0.11
N LYS A 55 -6.48 -19.55 -0.86
CA LYS A 55 -5.25 -19.09 -1.53
C LYS A 55 -5.48 -17.86 -2.41
N ASN A 56 -6.52 -17.90 -3.24
CA ASN A 56 -6.80 -16.77 -4.14
C ASN A 56 -7.20 -15.53 -3.34
N GLY A 57 -7.96 -15.72 -2.27
CA GLY A 57 -8.32 -14.62 -1.37
C GLY A 57 -7.08 -14.01 -0.70
N VAL A 58 -6.15 -14.87 -0.25
CA VAL A 58 -4.90 -14.39 0.35
C VAL A 58 -4.11 -13.53 -0.64
N ILE A 59 -4.00 -13.99 -1.90
CA ILE A 59 -3.28 -13.24 -2.95
C ILE A 59 -3.93 -11.85 -3.12
N GLY A 60 -5.25 -11.80 -3.24
CA GLY A 60 -5.96 -10.54 -3.41
C GLY A 60 -5.78 -9.60 -2.24
N GLU A 61 -5.89 -10.14 -1.00
CA GLU A 61 -5.75 -9.31 0.20
C GLU A 61 -4.31 -8.84 0.41
N ILE A 62 -3.32 -9.66 0.04
CA ILE A 62 -1.92 -9.21 0.08
C ILE A 62 -1.70 -8.06 -0.90
N ALA A 63 -2.27 -8.16 -2.10
CA ALA A 63 -2.15 -7.08 -3.09
C ALA A 63 -2.77 -5.79 -2.55
N ASP A 64 -3.95 -5.89 -1.91
CA ASP A 64 -4.61 -4.74 -1.30
C ASP A 64 -3.77 -4.14 -0.18
N LEU A 65 -3.17 -4.99 0.66
CA LEU A 65 -2.30 -4.54 1.73
C LEU A 65 -1.08 -3.82 1.18
N GLN A 66 -0.42 -4.39 0.16
CA GLN A 66 0.76 -3.77 -0.45
C GLN A 66 0.42 -2.41 -1.05
N TYR A 67 -0.74 -2.29 -1.70
CA TYR A 67 -1.18 -1.02 -2.25
C TYR A 67 -1.31 0.04 -1.15
N HIS A 68 -2.00 -0.29 -0.06
CA HIS A 68 -2.21 0.66 1.03
C HIS A 68 -0.89 1.00 1.75
N LEU A 69 0.04 0.03 1.84
CA LEU A 69 1.37 0.31 2.37
C LEU A 69 2.11 1.33 1.50
N LEU A 70 2.00 1.22 0.18
CA LEU A 70 2.63 2.19 -0.72
C LEU A 70 2.03 3.59 -0.54
N VAL A 71 0.71 3.68 -0.36
CA VAL A 71 0.06 4.97 -0.11
C VAL A 71 0.57 5.57 1.21
N LEU A 72 0.70 4.74 2.25
CA LEU A 72 1.23 5.20 3.54
C LEU A 72 2.68 5.68 3.38
N MET A 73 3.49 4.96 2.62
CA MET A 73 4.87 5.37 2.35
C MET A 73 4.92 6.73 1.66
N ALA A 74 4.06 6.93 0.66
CA ALA A 74 3.98 8.22 -0.04
C ALA A 74 3.59 9.34 0.93
N ASP A 75 2.64 9.07 1.82
CA ASP A 75 2.21 10.03 2.85
C ASP A 75 3.36 10.40 3.79
N GLN A 76 4.21 9.44 4.12
CA GLN A 76 5.30 9.62 5.09
C GLN A 76 6.63 10.01 4.45
N GLY A 77 6.69 10.15 3.12
CA GLY A 77 7.93 10.47 2.41
C GLY A 77 8.95 9.34 2.43
N ILE A 78 8.49 8.10 2.50
CA ILE A 78 9.35 6.91 2.53
C ILE A 78 9.43 6.33 1.13
N THR A 79 10.66 6.00 0.68
CA THR A 79 10.85 5.39 -0.63
C THR A 79 10.88 3.86 -0.53
N LEU A 80 10.67 3.20 -1.67
CA LEU A 80 10.85 1.74 -1.74
C LEU A 80 12.28 1.36 -1.34
N GLU A 81 13.26 2.15 -1.75
CA GLU A 81 14.66 1.89 -1.40
C GLU A 81 14.90 1.95 0.10
N ASP A 82 14.25 2.87 0.80
CA ASP A 82 14.36 2.95 2.25
C ASP A 82 13.99 1.62 2.91
N VAL A 83 12.86 1.04 2.49
CA VAL A 83 12.39 -0.23 3.03
C VAL A 83 13.30 -1.37 2.60
N ASN A 84 13.68 -1.39 1.33
CA ASN A 84 14.56 -2.44 0.79
C ASN A 84 15.92 -2.45 1.49
N SER A 85 16.48 -1.28 1.78
CA SER A 85 17.75 -1.18 2.51
C SER A 85 17.62 -1.76 3.91
N GLU A 86 16.52 -1.46 4.61
CA GLU A 86 16.28 -2.00 5.94
C GLU A 86 16.18 -3.53 5.90
N LEU A 87 15.46 -4.06 4.91
CA LEU A 87 15.36 -5.51 4.74
C LEU A 87 16.71 -6.16 4.49
N ARG A 88 17.54 -5.54 3.65
CA ARG A 88 18.90 -6.04 3.40
C ARG A 88 19.72 -6.06 4.68
N ASN A 89 19.59 -5.03 5.50
CA ASN A 89 20.33 -4.94 6.76
C ASN A 89 19.92 -6.00 7.77
N ARG A 90 18.68 -6.47 7.69
CA ARG A 90 18.14 -7.46 8.64
C ARG A 90 18.40 -8.91 8.24
N ARG A 91 18.73 -9.16 6.99
CA ARG A 91 18.98 -10.54 6.57
C ARG A 91 20.41 -10.98 6.91
#